data_e3223b7fc3d2cbac003a82652200edd0
#
_entry.id   e3223b7fc3d2cbac003a82652200edd0
#
_cell.length_a   1.000
_cell.length_b   1.000
_cell.length_c   1.000
_cell.angle_alpha   90.00
_cell.angle_beta   90.00
_cell.angle_gamma   90.00
#
_symmetry.space_group_name_H-M   'P 1'
#
loop_
_entity.id
_entity.type
_entity.pdbx_description
1 polymer ?
#
loop_
_entity_poly.entity_id
_entity_poly.type
_entity_poly.pdbx_seq_one_letter_code
_entity_poly.pdbx_strand_id
1 'polypeptide(L)'
;QMTEEESLFYIFFFRLGRLYEVMNENRRNIAKERADLQELISDISHQVKTPIANLKMINSTLMEQEVPPHKQKEFLSASSSQLDKLDYLMQAMIKTSRLETGVISLDKKKQPVYDTLASALGGILLNAEKKQIEVSVDCPEHLSVPHDSKWTSEALFNILDNAVKYTPENGKITV
;
A
#
# COMPACT_ATOMS: atom_id res chain seq x y z
N GLN A 1 -58.80 -4.55 16.74
CA GLN A 1 -57.98 -5.78 16.67
C GLN A 1 -57.66 -6.00 15.20
N MET A 2 -56.39 -5.93 14.87
CA MET A 2 -55.86 -6.23 13.53
C MET A 2 -56.09 -7.72 13.27
N THR A 3 -56.62 -8.07 12.10
CA THR A 3 -56.83 -9.48 11.75
C THR A 3 -55.49 -10.18 11.51
N GLU A 4 -55.42 -11.50 11.65
CA GLU A 4 -54.22 -12.29 11.44
C GLU A 4 -53.64 -12.10 10.02
N GLU A 5 -54.50 -11.92 9.03
CA GLU A 5 -54.13 -11.64 7.64
C GLU A 5 -53.54 -10.26 7.45
N GLU A 6 -54.04 -9.21 8.13
CA GLU A 6 -53.47 -7.87 8.11
C GLU A 6 -52.06 -7.84 8.75
N SER A 7 -51.86 -8.62 9.81
CA SER A 7 -50.57 -8.75 10.47
C SER A 7 -49.53 -9.45 9.58
N LEU A 8 -49.92 -10.53 8.88
CA LEU A 8 -49.07 -11.23 7.92
C LEU A 8 -48.69 -10.34 6.73
N PHE A 9 -49.68 -9.57 6.22
CA PHE A 9 -49.44 -8.63 5.12
C PHE A 9 -48.47 -7.52 5.50
N TYR A 10 -48.58 -6.97 6.72
CA TYR A 10 -47.67 -5.97 7.25
C TYR A 10 -46.26 -6.52 7.40
N ILE A 11 -46.11 -7.71 7.96
CA ILE A 11 -44.79 -8.38 8.12
C ILE A 11 -44.14 -8.65 6.75
N PHE A 12 -44.94 -9.07 5.77
CA PHE A 12 -44.46 -9.33 4.40
C PHE A 12 -43.94 -8.06 3.74
N PHE A 13 -44.67 -6.95 3.78
CA PHE A 13 -44.24 -5.67 3.22
C PHE A 13 -43.03 -5.10 3.94
N PHE A 14 -42.95 -5.22 5.26
CA PHE A 14 -41.80 -4.80 6.03
C PHE A 14 -40.53 -5.59 5.66
N ARG A 15 -40.68 -6.91 5.49
CA ARG A 15 -39.55 -7.75 5.04
C ARG A 15 -39.13 -7.44 3.59
N LEU A 16 -40.09 -7.18 2.73
CA LEU A 16 -39.83 -6.81 1.34
C LEU A 16 -39.09 -5.45 1.26
N GLY A 17 -39.53 -4.46 2.04
CA GLY A 17 -38.87 -3.17 2.16
C GLY A 17 -37.41 -3.32 2.63
N ARG A 18 -37.19 -4.12 3.67
CA ARG A 18 -35.83 -4.38 4.19
C ARG A 18 -34.93 -5.11 3.18
N LEU A 19 -35.51 -6.07 2.42
CA LEU A 19 -34.78 -6.75 1.36
C LEU A 19 -34.38 -5.77 0.25
N TYR A 20 -35.27 -4.87 -0.13
CA TYR A 20 -35.01 -3.84 -1.12
C TYR A 20 -33.91 -2.85 -0.67
N GLU A 21 -33.92 -2.45 0.60
CA GLU A 21 -32.86 -1.61 1.18
C GLU A 21 -31.49 -2.32 1.13
N VAL A 22 -31.42 -3.57 1.57
CA VAL A 22 -30.19 -4.38 1.53
C VAL A 22 -29.70 -4.57 0.09
N MET A 23 -30.60 -4.82 -0.86
CA MET A 23 -30.22 -4.93 -2.27
C MET A 23 -29.67 -3.62 -2.83
N ASN A 24 -30.27 -2.48 -2.48
CA ASN A 24 -29.79 -1.18 -2.93
C ASN A 24 -28.46 -0.82 -2.32
N GLU A 25 -28.25 -1.13 -1.04
CA GLU A 25 -26.97 -0.94 -0.36
C GLU A 25 -25.87 -1.80 -1.01
N ASN A 26 -26.14 -3.08 -1.26
CA ASN A 26 -25.22 -3.95 -1.98
C ASN A 26 -24.88 -3.43 -3.39
N ARG A 27 -25.87 -2.95 -4.13
CA ARG A 27 -25.63 -2.34 -5.45
C ARG A 27 -24.74 -1.11 -5.37
N ARG A 28 -24.93 -0.25 -4.36
CA ARG A 28 -24.09 0.93 -4.13
C ARG A 28 -22.66 0.52 -3.78
N ASN A 29 -22.50 -0.47 -2.93
CA ASN A 29 -21.18 -0.97 -2.53
C ASN A 29 -20.43 -1.55 -3.74
N ILE A 30 -21.08 -2.39 -4.55
CA ILE A 30 -20.48 -2.95 -5.78
C ILE A 30 -20.11 -1.83 -6.78
N ALA A 31 -20.96 -0.82 -6.92
CA ALA A 31 -20.69 0.31 -7.82
C ALA A 31 -19.48 1.13 -7.32
N LYS A 32 -19.36 1.32 -6.00
CA LYS A 32 -18.21 1.98 -5.38
C LYS A 32 -16.92 1.17 -5.56
N GLU A 33 -16.94 -0.12 -5.24
CA GLU A 33 -15.79 -1.01 -5.43
C GLU A 33 -15.30 -1.01 -6.89
N ARG A 34 -16.23 -0.98 -7.84
CA ARG A 34 -15.90 -0.87 -9.27
C ARG A 34 -15.23 0.47 -9.61
N ALA A 35 -15.72 1.57 -9.06
CA ALA A 35 -15.15 2.89 -9.29
C ALA A 35 -13.74 2.98 -8.69
N ASP A 36 -13.57 2.51 -7.46
CA ASP A 36 -12.28 2.48 -6.76
C ASP A 36 -11.25 1.63 -7.53
N LEU A 37 -11.66 0.49 -8.08
CA LEU A 37 -10.82 -0.36 -8.91
C LEU A 37 -10.42 0.32 -10.24
N GLN A 38 -11.36 1.02 -10.90
CA GLN A 38 -11.07 1.76 -12.12
C GLN A 38 -10.08 2.90 -11.89
N GLU A 39 -10.22 3.62 -10.79
CA GLU A 39 -9.29 4.67 -10.36
C GLU A 39 -7.89 4.08 -10.12
N LEU A 40 -7.79 2.99 -9.36
CA LEU A 40 -6.54 2.28 -9.10
C LEU A 40 -5.84 1.85 -10.42
N ILE A 41 -6.58 1.26 -11.37
CA ILE A 41 -6.01 0.85 -12.67
C ILE A 41 -5.51 2.07 -13.46
N SER A 42 -6.25 3.17 -13.42
CA SER A 42 -5.85 4.43 -14.08
C SER A 42 -4.55 4.96 -13.48
N ASP A 43 -4.47 5.03 -12.16
CA ASP A 43 -3.29 5.52 -11.44
C ASP A 43 -2.05 4.66 -11.72
N ILE A 44 -2.20 3.33 -11.65
CA ILE A 44 -1.11 2.40 -12.00
C ILE A 44 -0.66 2.63 -13.45
N SER A 45 -1.60 2.77 -14.37
CA SER A 45 -1.29 3.00 -15.79
C SER A 45 -0.47 4.28 -15.99
N HIS A 46 -0.84 5.35 -15.31
CA HIS A 46 -0.08 6.61 -15.33
C HIS A 46 1.31 6.48 -14.70
N GLN A 47 1.40 5.80 -13.55
CA GLN A 47 2.67 5.60 -12.85
C GLN A 47 3.64 4.68 -13.59
N VAL A 48 3.15 3.73 -14.38
CA VAL A 48 3.96 2.84 -15.23
C VAL A 48 4.39 3.54 -16.52
N LYS A 49 3.54 4.37 -17.11
CA LYS A 49 3.82 5.07 -18.37
C LYS A 49 5.05 5.99 -18.28
N THR A 50 5.20 6.70 -17.16
CA THR A 50 6.30 7.66 -16.95
C THR A 50 7.68 7.00 -16.96
N PRO A 51 7.98 5.97 -16.13
CA PRO A 51 9.27 5.30 -16.16
C PRO A 51 9.55 4.62 -17.50
N ILE A 52 8.54 4.07 -18.18
CA ILE A 52 8.70 3.50 -19.52
C ILE A 52 9.10 4.58 -20.55
N ALA A 53 8.47 5.76 -20.49
CA ALA A 53 8.82 6.87 -21.38
C ALA A 53 10.26 7.34 -21.15
N ASN A 54 10.68 7.44 -19.89
CA ASN A 54 12.06 7.80 -19.52
C ASN A 54 13.07 6.77 -20.02
N LEU A 55 12.79 5.47 -19.82
CA LEU A 55 13.63 4.39 -20.33
C LEU A 55 13.76 4.43 -21.85
N LYS A 56 12.67 4.65 -22.57
CA LYS A 56 12.69 4.80 -24.02
C LYS A 56 13.54 5.98 -24.46
N MET A 57 13.39 7.14 -23.80
CA MET A 57 14.19 8.34 -24.09
C MET A 57 15.69 8.08 -23.86
N ILE A 58 16.06 7.49 -22.72
CA ILE A 58 17.46 7.16 -22.42
C ILE A 58 18.01 6.19 -23.49
N ASN A 59 17.25 5.15 -23.82
CA ASN A 59 17.67 4.16 -24.81
C ASN A 59 17.86 4.78 -26.21
N SER A 60 16.91 5.61 -26.69
CA SER A 60 17.07 6.33 -27.97
C SER A 60 18.32 7.23 -27.95
N THR A 61 18.55 7.96 -26.86
CA THR A 61 19.74 8.84 -26.75
C THR A 61 21.03 8.04 -26.83
N LEU A 62 21.10 6.89 -26.14
CA LEU A 62 22.29 6.03 -26.16
C LEU A 62 22.52 5.35 -27.52
N MET A 63 21.47 5.10 -28.29
CA MET A 63 21.58 4.48 -29.61
C MET A 63 21.87 5.45 -30.76
N GLU A 64 21.35 6.69 -30.65
CA GLU A 64 21.36 7.66 -31.78
C GLU A 64 22.49 8.70 -31.62
N GLN A 65 23.10 8.82 -30.46
CA GLN A 65 24.11 9.83 -30.20
C GLN A 65 25.40 9.23 -29.65
N GLU A 66 26.54 9.82 -30.04
CA GLU A 66 27.81 9.55 -29.34
C GLU A 66 27.80 10.22 -27.97
N VAL A 67 27.57 9.39 -26.92
CA VAL A 67 27.50 9.85 -25.53
C VAL A 67 28.83 9.64 -24.85
N PRO A 68 29.42 10.68 -24.20
CA PRO A 68 30.65 10.53 -23.44
C PRO A 68 30.53 9.47 -22.31
N PRO A 69 31.61 8.72 -21.97
CA PRO A 69 31.55 7.61 -21.03
C PRO A 69 30.97 7.97 -19.64
N HIS A 70 31.23 9.18 -19.13
CA HIS A 70 30.67 9.62 -17.87
C HIS A 70 29.14 9.77 -17.93
N LYS A 71 28.61 10.31 -19.05
CA LYS A 71 27.16 10.43 -19.25
C LYS A 71 26.49 9.09 -19.52
N GLN A 72 27.19 8.14 -20.18
CA GLN A 72 26.66 6.77 -20.33
C GLN A 72 26.42 6.14 -18.97
N LYS A 73 27.34 6.31 -18.00
CA LYS A 73 27.19 5.80 -16.65
C LYS A 73 25.99 6.44 -15.92
N GLU A 74 25.79 7.74 -16.10
CA GLU A 74 24.63 8.46 -15.56
C GLU A 74 23.31 7.92 -16.13
N PHE A 75 23.23 7.73 -17.45
CA PHE A 75 22.05 7.18 -18.10
C PHE A 75 21.76 5.74 -17.70
N LEU A 76 22.78 4.90 -17.53
CA LEU A 76 22.61 3.54 -17.02
C LEU A 76 22.12 3.53 -15.57
N SER A 77 22.66 4.41 -14.73
CA SER A 77 22.18 4.57 -13.36
C SER A 77 20.74 5.06 -13.30
N ALA A 78 20.37 6.03 -14.14
CA ALA A 78 19.00 6.51 -14.27
C ALA A 78 18.05 5.41 -14.75
N SER A 79 18.50 4.57 -15.72
CA SER A 79 17.72 3.43 -16.20
C SER A 79 17.49 2.41 -15.10
N SER A 80 18.51 2.07 -14.31
CA SER A 80 18.38 1.17 -13.15
C SER A 80 17.32 1.69 -12.18
N SER A 81 17.38 2.98 -11.84
CA SER A 81 16.38 3.60 -10.96
C SER A 81 14.94 3.54 -11.51
N GLN A 82 14.75 3.65 -12.83
CA GLN A 82 13.41 3.49 -13.43
C GLN A 82 12.94 2.03 -13.39
N LEU A 83 13.85 1.06 -13.57
CA LEU A 83 13.54 -0.36 -13.46
C LEU A 83 13.17 -0.74 -12.01
N ASP A 84 13.90 -0.26 -11.03
CA ASP A 84 13.60 -0.46 -9.60
C ASP A 84 12.21 0.09 -9.25
N LYS A 85 11.86 1.25 -9.82
CA LYS A 85 10.51 1.83 -9.65
C LYS A 85 9.42 0.97 -10.26
N LEU A 86 9.66 0.41 -11.46
CA LEU A 86 8.70 -0.50 -12.11
C LEU A 86 8.53 -1.79 -11.30
N ASP A 87 9.62 -2.37 -10.80
CA ASP A 87 9.56 -3.55 -9.97
C ASP A 87 8.76 -3.30 -8.69
N TYR A 88 9.01 -2.17 -8.01
CA TYR A 88 8.23 -1.75 -6.85
C TYR A 88 6.73 -1.65 -7.16
N LEU A 89 6.36 -0.99 -8.26
CA LEU A 89 4.95 -0.86 -8.67
C LEU A 89 4.31 -2.23 -8.95
N MET A 90 5.03 -3.12 -9.61
CA MET A 90 4.56 -4.48 -9.89
C MET A 90 4.35 -5.28 -8.60
N GLN A 91 5.29 -5.22 -7.65
CA GLN A 91 5.16 -5.89 -6.35
C GLN A 91 3.99 -5.34 -5.54
N ALA A 92 3.80 -4.01 -5.53
CA ALA A 92 2.66 -3.37 -4.88
C ALA A 92 1.33 -3.84 -5.48
N MET A 93 1.23 -3.92 -6.81
CA MET A 93 0.03 -4.39 -7.52
C MET A 93 -0.29 -5.86 -7.18
N ILE A 94 0.71 -6.73 -7.17
CA ILE A 94 0.53 -8.14 -6.79
C ILE A 94 0.03 -8.25 -5.35
N LYS A 95 0.59 -7.47 -4.43
CA LYS A 95 0.16 -7.45 -3.03
C LYS A 95 -1.27 -6.97 -2.88
N THR A 96 -1.64 -5.87 -3.53
CA THR A 96 -3.01 -5.33 -3.52
C THR A 96 -4.00 -6.36 -4.07
N SER A 97 -3.71 -6.96 -5.22
CA SER A 97 -4.57 -7.99 -5.82
C SER A 97 -4.79 -9.20 -4.89
N ARG A 98 -3.75 -9.64 -4.17
CA ARG A 98 -3.87 -10.73 -3.20
C ARG A 98 -4.68 -10.37 -1.96
N LEU A 99 -4.62 -9.10 -1.53
CA LEU A 99 -5.43 -8.58 -0.41
C LEU A 99 -6.91 -8.53 -0.81
N GLU A 100 -7.23 -7.98 -1.99
CA GLU A 100 -8.61 -7.86 -2.48
C GLU A 100 -9.29 -9.22 -2.74
N THR A 101 -8.53 -10.19 -3.25
CA THR A 101 -9.07 -11.54 -3.51
C THR A 101 -9.22 -12.39 -2.24
N GLY A 102 -8.86 -11.86 -1.07
CA GLY A 102 -8.93 -12.61 0.20
C GLY A 102 -7.98 -13.81 0.27
N VAL A 103 -7.05 -13.92 -0.67
CA VAL A 103 -6.01 -14.97 -0.68
C VAL A 103 -5.05 -14.79 0.51
N ILE A 104 -4.93 -13.55 1.00
CA ILE A 104 -4.15 -13.24 2.19
C ILE A 104 -5.08 -13.29 3.39
N SER A 105 -4.96 -14.36 4.18
CA SER A 105 -5.53 -14.43 5.52
C SER A 105 -4.51 -13.96 6.55
N LEU A 106 -4.89 -13.00 7.40
CA LEU A 106 -4.02 -12.54 8.48
C LEU A 106 -3.90 -13.63 9.56
N ASP A 107 -2.68 -14.06 9.84
CA ASP A 107 -2.36 -14.97 10.96
C ASP A 107 -2.12 -14.16 12.25
N LYS A 108 -3.22 -13.71 12.86
CA LYS A 108 -3.18 -12.90 14.09
C LYS A 108 -2.84 -13.75 15.29
N LYS A 109 -1.66 -13.53 15.87
CA LYS A 109 -1.21 -14.15 17.12
C LYS A 109 -0.88 -13.08 18.15
N LYS A 110 -1.11 -13.38 19.44
CA LYS A 110 -0.66 -12.50 20.51
C LYS A 110 0.85 -12.59 20.62
N GLN A 111 1.53 -11.49 20.29
CA GLN A 111 3.01 -11.42 20.24
C GLN A 111 3.50 -10.03 20.61
N PRO A 112 4.80 -9.88 21.01
CA PRO A 112 5.36 -8.60 21.37
C PRO A 112 5.34 -7.61 20.21
N VAL A 113 4.86 -6.39 20.49
CA VAL A 113 4.87 -5.30 19.48
C VAL A 113 6.30 -4.85 19.20
N TYR A 114 7.14 -4.88 20.24
CA TYR A 114 8.54 -4.46 20.14
C TYR A 114 9.32 -5.24 19.08
N ASP A 115 9.17 -6.55 19.00
CA ASP A 115 9.87 -7.39 18.02
C ASP A 115 9.44 -7.06 16.58
N THR A 116 8.15 -6.81 16.40
CA THR A 116 7.59 -6.41 15.09
C THR A 116 8.08 -5.02 14.68
N LEU A 117 8.15 -4.09 15.62
CA LEU A 117 8.67 -2.76 15.41
C LEU A 117 10.18 -2.78 15.12
N ALA A 118 10.97 -3.58 15.88
CA ALA A 118 12.39 -3.76 15.64
C ALA A 118 12.68 -4.30 14.23
N SER A 119 11.85 -5.25 13.75
CA SER A 119 11.94 -5.76 12.38
C SER A 119 11.71 -4.65 11.34
N ALA A 120 10.72 -3.79 11.54
CA ALA A 120 10.42 -2.68 10.63
C ALA A 120 11.54 -1.62 10.65
N LEU A 121 12.04 -1.29 11.83
CA LEU A 121 13.13 -0.32 12.02
C LEU A 121 14.43 -0.79 11.33
N GLY A 122 14.75 -2.08 11.38
CA GLY A 122 15.92 -2.64 10.72
C GLY A 122 16.02 -2.26 9.24
N GLY A 123 14.88 -2.14 8.56
CA GLY A 123 14.83 -1.76 7.14
C GLY A 123 15.16 -0.29 6.86
N ILE A 124 15.03 0.62 7.84
CA ILE A 124 15.21 2.06 7.62
C ILE A 124 16.52 2.62 8.24
N LEU A 125 17.19 1.88 9.13
CA LEU A 125 18.32 2.38 9.90
C LEU A 125 19.44 2.93 9.02
N LEU A 126 19.82 2.20 7.97
CA LEU A 126 20.90 2.60 7.06
C LEU A 126 20.60 3.95 6.38
N ASN A 127 19.35 4.19 6.00
CA ASN A 127 18.93 5.42 5.35
C ASN A 127 18.81 6.57 6.36
N ALA A 128 18.38 6.29 7.60
CA ALA A 128 18.34 7.25 8.68
C ALA A 128 19.78 7.69 9.07
N GLU A 129 20.72 6.75 9.17
CA GLU A 129 22.15 7.06 9.44
C GLU A 129 22.77 7.95 8.35
N LYS A 130 22.51 7.65 7.07
CA LYS A 130 23.01 8.49 5.96
C LYS A 130 22.55 9.94 6.04
N LYS A 131 21.34 10.17 6.59
CA LYS A 131 20.77 11.49 6.81
C LYS A 131 21.03 12.05 8.21
N GLN A 132 21.76 11.31 9.06
CA GLN A 132 22.02 11.69 10.46
C GLN A 132 20.72 11.94 11.25
N ILE A 133 19.66 11.18 10.95
CA ILE A 133 18.37 11.27 11.63
C ILE A 133 18.44 10.47 12.92
N GLU A 134 18.09 11.13 14.04
CA GLU A 134 17.93 10.47 15.34
C GLU A 134 16.61 9.67 15.34
N VAL A 135 16.68 8.36 15.56
CA VAL A 135 15.50 7.50 15.70
C VAL A 135 15.37 7.04 17.14
N SER A 136 14.27 7.38 17.80
CA SER A 136 13.95 6.97 19.17
C SER A 136 12.68 6.12 19.20
N VAL A 137 12.68 5.11 20.07
CA VAL A 137 11.54 4.18 20.24
C VAL A 137 10.99 4.31 21.66
N ASP A 138 9.68 4.56 21.76
CA ASP A 138 8.93 4.57 23.01
C ASP A 138 7.88 3.45 22.98
N CYS A 139 8.35 2.22 23.09
CA CYS A 139 7.51 1.03 23.08
C CYS A 139 7.86 0.13 24.27
N PRO A 140 6.92 -0.13 25.20
CA PRO A 140 7.16 -1.04 26.29
C PRO A 140 7.42 -2.47 25.80
N GLU A 141 8.52 -3.08 26.24
CA GLU A 141 8.92 -4.44 25.82
C GLU A 141 7.85 -5.51 26.11
N HIS A 142 7.06 -5.32 27.19
CA HIS A 142 6.01 -6.26 27.58
C HIS A 142 4.69 -6.10 26.82
N LEU A 143 4.57 -5.07 25.97
CA LEU A 143 3.34 -4.82 25.21
C LEU A 143 3.14 -5.92 24.17
N SER A 144 2.09 -6.70 24.36
CA SER A 144 1.72 -7.78 23.44
C SER A 144 0.26 -7.65 23.02
N VAL A 145 0.01 -7.64 21.71
CA VAL A 145 -1.34 -7.54 21.13
C VAL A 145 -1.53 -8.60 20.03
N PRO A 146 -2.78 -9.01 19.76
CA PRO A 146 -3.05 -9.89 18.63
C PRO A 146 -2.80 -9.17 17.29
N HIS A 147 -1.77 -9.55 16.56
CA HIS A 147 -1.48 -9.02 15.24
C HIS A 147 -0.73 -10.05 14.36
N ASP A 148 -0.72 -9.81 13.06
CA ASP A 148 0.14 -10.53 12.12
C ASP A 148 1.47 -9.77 12.03
N SER A 149 2.54 -10.36 12.57
CA SER A 149 3.86 -9.71 12.64
C SER A 149 4.39 -9.29 11.27
N LYS A 150 4.22 -10.15 10.27
CA LYS A 150 4.71 -9.90 8.91
C LYS A 150 4.01 -8.67 8.29
N TRP A 151 2.68 -8.67 8.28
CA TRP A 151 1.91 -7.58 7.67
C TRP A 151 1.98 -6.28 8.47
N THR A 152 2.03 -6.39 9.80
CA THR A 152 2.20 -5.22 10.67
C THR A 152 3.59 -4.61 10.52
N SER A 153 4.65 -5.44 10.47
CA SER A 153 6.01 -4.96 10.21
C SER A 153 6.14 -4.27 8.87
N GLU A 154 5.49 -4.80 7.81
CA GLU A 154 5.49 -4.17 6.50
C GLU A 154 4.74 -2.82 6.49
N ALA A 155 3.61 -2.73 7.18
CA ALA A 155 2.87 -1.48 7.32
C ALA A 155 3.70 -0.42 8.08
N LEU A 156 4.33 -0.81 9.18
CA LEU A 156 5.22 0.05 9.95
C LEU A 156 6.44 0.49 9.12
N PHE A 157 7.07 -0.44 8.40
CA PHE A 157 8.19 -0.12 7.52
C PHE A 157 7.81 0.96 6.49
N ASN A 158 6.67 0.86 5.85
CA ASN A 158 6.21 1.86 4.86
C ASN A 158 6.04 3.26 5.47
N ILE A 159 5.52 3.34 6.71
CA ILE A 159 5.37 4.61 7.43
C ILE A 159 6.74 5.16 7.82
N LEU A 160 7.62 4.32 8.35
CA LEU A 160 8.95 4.69 8.80
C LEU A 160 9.86 5.10 7.65
N ASP A 161 9.82 4.40 6.51
CA ASP A 161 10.56 4.75 5.30
C ASP A 161 10.12 6.12 4.76
N ASN A 162 8.82 6.39 4.75
CA ASN A 162 8.30 7.70 4.43
C ASN A 162 8.77 8.76 5.44
N ALA A 163 8.77 8.46 6.73
CA ALA A 163 9.27 9.37 7.75
C ALA A 163 10.74 9.72 7.52
N VAL A 164 11.61 8.74 7.26
CA VAL A 164 13.04 8.98 6.94
C VAL A 164 13.19 9.76 5.64
N LYS A 165 12.39 9.47 4.62
CA LYS A 165 12.45 10.13 3.32
C LYS A 165 12.14 11.63 3.42
N TYR A 166 11.12 11.99 4.18
CA TYR A 166 10.63 13.37 4.28
C TYR A 166 11.22 14.16 5.44
N THR A 167 11.85 13.52 6.41
CA THR A 167 12.60 14.21 7.48
C THR A 167 13.89 14.79 6.91
N PRO A 168 14.20 16.07 7.18
CA PRO A 168 15.46 16.67 6.76
C PRO A 168 16.67 16.02 7.47
N GLU A 169 17.88 16.28 6.95
CA GLU A 169 19.12 15.85 7.59
C GLU A 169 19.20 16.40 9.02
N ASN A 170 19.78 15.62 9.93
CA ASN A 170 19.86 15.90 11.37
C ASN A 170 18.49 16.03 12.08
N GLY A 171 17.43 15.51 11.46
CA GLY A 171 16.10 15.52 12.04
C GLY A 171 15.90 14.43 13.09
N LYS A 172 14.67 14.33 13.62
CA LYS A 172 14.30 13.35 14.65
C LYS A 172 13.02 12.62 14.28
N ILE A 173 13.00 11.31 14.50
CA ILE A 173 11.83 10.44 14.36
C ILE A 173 11.60 9.74 15.72
N THR A 174 10.40 9.85 16.26
CA THR A 174 9.99 9.13 17.47
C THR A 174 8.86 8.16 17.12
N VAL A 175 8.98 6.92 17.57
CA VAL A 175 8.04 5.82 17.31
C VAL A 175 7.49 5.28 18.60
#